data_0a70d7c3215da0e70e268c9daf3843ed
#
_entry.id   0a70d7c3215da0e70e268c9daf3843ed
#
_cell.length_a   1.000
_cell.length_b   1.000
_cell.length_c   1.000
_cell.angle_alpha   90.00
_cell.angle_beta   90.00
_cell.angle_gamma   90.00
#
_symmetry.space_group_name_H-M   'P 1'
#
loop_
_entity.id
_entity.type
_entity.pdbx_description
1 polymer ?
#
loop_
_entity_poly.entity_id
_entity_poly.type
_entity_poly.pdbx_seq_one_letter_code
_entity_poly.pdbx_strand_id
1 'polypeptide(L)'
;MKVKTADLTGKALDYAVATARGLRLSIQSGEAVNITKDGDFFHHVRFTEFWSLCGQLMEEMSISCYQSRDPATGKAFHWVGVCELVAPGRRRGLIADNPMVAICRAAVQSKLGDEVDIPDELID
;
A
#
# COMPACT_ATOMS: atom_id res chain seq x y z
N MET A 1 -8.07 4.27 -14.55
CA MET A 1 -6.92 3.64 -15.20
C MET A 1 -6.43 2.45 -14.36
N LYS A 2 -6.23 1.31 -14.99
CA LYS A 2 -5.70 0.14 -14.28
C LYS A 2 -4.20 0.22 -14.14
N VAL A 3 -3.72 0.02 -12.91
CA VAL A 3 -2.29 0.07 -12.58
C VAL A 3 -1.91 -1.23 -11.88
N LYS A 4 -0.75 -1.77 -12.22
CA LYS A 4 -0.24 -2.96 -11.53
C LYS A 4 0.10 -2.61 -10.08
N THR A 5 -0.33 -3.44 -9.15
CA THR A 5 -0.06 -3.24 -7.73
C THR A 5 1.44 -3.05 -7.47
N ALA A 6 2.28 -3.81 -8.17
CA ALA A 6 3.73 -3.71 -8.02
C ALA A 6 4.32 -2.36 -8.48
N ASP A 7 3.56 -1.57 -9.24
CA ASP A 7 4.01 -0.26 -9.76
C ASP A 7 3.39 0.93 -9.01
N LEU A 8 2.48 0.68 -8.07
CA LEU A 8 1.82 1.75 -7.33
C LEU A 8 2.79 2.50 -6.41
N THR A 9 2.72 3.83 -6.45
CA THR A 9 3.51 4.72 -5.60
C THR A 9 2.70 5.95 -5.22
N GLY A 10 3.15 6.68 -4.19
CA GLY A 10 2.62 7.98 -3.81
C GLY A 10 1.11 7.99 -3.56
N LYS A 11 0.45 8.98 -4.12
CA LYS A 11 -0.99 9.19 -3.94
C LYS A 11 -1.85 8.04 -4.45
N ALA A 12 -1.45 7.43 -5.57
CA ALA A 12 -2.15 6.29 -6.14
C ALA A 12 -2.09 5.09 -5.18
N LEU A 13 -0.94 4.84 -4.59
CA LEU A 13 -0.78 3.76 -3.60
C LEU A 13 -1.58 4.04 -2.33
N ASP A 14 -1.55 5.27 -1.83
CA ASP A 14 -2.34 5.67 -0.66
C ASP A 14 -3.84 5.45 -0.90
N TYR A 15 -4.33 5.81 -2.07
CA TYR A 15 -5.71 5.57 -2.47
C TYR A 15 -6.04 4.08 -2.50
N ALA A 16 -5.16 3.27 -3.09
CA ALA A 16 -5.36 1.83 -3.18
C ALA A 16 -5.39 1.17 -1.79
N VAL A 17 -4.51 1.58 -0.87
CA VAL A 17 -4.50 1.08 0.52
C VAL A 17 -5.82 1.44 1.21
N ALA A 18 -6.26 2.67 1.09
CA ALA A 18 -7.52 3.11 1.69
C ALA A 18 -8.71 2.34 1.13
N THR A 19 -8.72 2.08 -0.17
CA THR A 19 -9.74 1.25 -0.82
C THR A 19 -9.70 -0.17 -0.28
N ALA A 20 -8.51 -0.75 -0.14
CA ALA A 20 -8.33 -2.09 0.40
C ALA A 20 -8.84 -2.20 1.85
N ARG A 21 -8.74 -1.13 2.64
CA ARG A 21 -9.27 -1.07 4.00
C ARG A 21 -10.76 -0.79 4.07
N GLY A 22 -11.41 -0.54 2.94
CA GLY A 22 -12.83 -0.25 2.89
C GLY A 22 -13.19 1.15 3.34
N LEU A 23 -12.25 2.10 3.28
CA LEU A 23 -12.51 3.48 3.65
C LEU A 23 -13.34 4.18 2.58
N ARG A 24 -14.19 5.08 3.03
CA ARG A 24 -14.99 5.92 2.13
C ARG A 24 -14.16 7.11 1.69
N LEU A 25 -13.95 7.24 0.38
CA LEU A 25 -13.00 8.19 -0.18
C LEU A 25 -13.66 9.22 -1.09
N SER A 26 -13.08 10.41 -1.13
CA SER A 26 -13.38 11.45 -2.09
C SER A 26 -12.06 12.03 -2.61
N ILE A 27 -12.07 12.58 -3.81
CA ILE A 27 -10.91 13.27 -4.38
C ILE A 27 -11.10 14.76 -4.16
N GLN A 28 -10.18 15.38 -3.43
CA GLN A 28 -10.21 16.81 -3.09
C GLN A 28 -8.87 17.42 -3.49
N SER A 29 -8.89 18.36 -4.43
CA SER A 29 -7.67 19.06 -4.88
C SER A 29 -6.55 18.10 -5.32
N GLY A 30 -6.92 17.04 -6.04
CA GLY A 30 -5.96 16.04 -6.53
C GLY A 30 -5.42 15.07 -5.49
N GLU A 31 -6.06 15.00 -4.31
CA GLU A 31 -5.68 14.06 -3.26
C GLU A 31 -6.90 13.27 -2.77
N ALA A 32 -6.66 12.03 -2.34
CA ALA A 32 -7.70 11.22 -1.72
C ALA A 32 -7.86 11.62 -0.26
N VAL A 33 -9.08 11.79 0.18
CA VAL A 33 -9.42 12.08 1.57
C VAL A 33 -10.45 11.07 2.08
N ASN A 34 -10.33 10.70 3.35
CA ASN A 34 -11.27 9.82 4.00
C ASN A 34 -12.50 10.64 4.43
N ILE A 35 -13.69 10.17 4.06
CA ILE A 35 -14.95 10.82 4.42
C ILE A 35 -15.59 10.06 5.58
N THR A 36 -16.09 10.79 6.58
CA THR A 36 -16.84 10.20 7.69
C THR A 36 -18.23 9.77 7.28
N LYS A 37 -18.90 9.05 8.19
CA LYS A 37 -20.31 8.63 8.04
C LYS A 37 -21.23 9.82 7.85
N ASP A 38 -20.89 10.97 8.41
CA ASP A 38 -21.72 12.19 8.36
C ASP A 38 -21.44 13.05 7.13
N GLY A 39 -20.53 12.62 6.26
CA GLY A 39 -20.18 13.33 5.06
C GLY A 39 -19.06 14.34 5.20
N ASP A 40 -18.56 14.56 6.41
CA ASP A 40 -17.41 15.42 6.65
C ASP A 40 -16.14 14.66 6.29
N PHE A 41 -15.20 15.32 5.63
CA PHE A 41 -13.90 14.68 5.39
C PHE A 41 -12.90 15.11 6.47
N PHE A 42 -11.98 14.21 6.80
CA PHE A 42 -11.03 14.45 7.88
C PHE A 42 -9.61 14.54 7.45
N HIS A 43 -9.11 13.53 6.76
CA HIS A 43 -7.67 13.40 6.57
C HIS A 43 -7.33 12.99 5.17
N HIS A 44 -6.24 13.52 4.69
CA HIS A 44 -5.55 12.94 3.56
C HIS A 44 -5.07 11.54 3.97
N VAL A 45 -5.24 10.57 3.08
CA VAL A 45 -4.75 9.21 3.33
C VAL A 45 -3.30 9.13 2.86
N ARG A 46 -2.38 9.00 3.81
CA ARG A 46 -0.93 9.09 3.57
C ARG A 46 -0.16 7.92 4.20
N PHE A 47 -0.61 6.71 3.91
CA PHE A 47 0.02 5.49 4.44
C PHE A 47 1.48 5.35 4.04
N THR A 48 1.85 5.87 2.87
CA THR A 48 3.23 5.81 2.37
C THR A 48 4.16 6.83 3.00
N GLU A 49 3.65 7.80 3.75
CA GLU A 49 4.44 8.89 4.33
C GLU A 49 4.59 8.82 5.85
N PHE A 50 3.65 8.16 6.54
CA PHE A 50 3.62 8.16 8.01
C PHE A 50 3.73 6.75 8.57
N TRP A 51 4.81 6.49 9.32
CA TRP A 51 5.03 5.20 9.98
C TRP A 51 3.90 4.81 10.94
N SER A 52 3.26 5.77 11.59
CA SER A 52 2.14 5.48 12.49
C SER A 52 0.99 4.81 11.75
N LEU A 53 0.68 5.27 10.54
CA LEU A 53 -0.38 4.70 9.71
C LEU A 53 0.06 3.36 9.11
N CYS A 54 1.29 3.31 8.63
CA CYS A 54 1.86 2.10 8.04
C CYS A 54 2.01 0.98 9.07
N GLY A 55 2.41 1.32 10.31
CA GLY A 55 2.53 0.36 11.41
C GLY A 55 1.20 -0.25 11.80
N GLN A 56 0.14 0.55 11.85
CA GLN A 56 -1.21 0.04 12.08
C GLN A 56 -1.63 -0.93 10.99
N LEU A 57 -1.30 -0.60 9.74
CA LEU A 57 -1.59 -1.47 8.59
C LEU A 57 -0.89 -2.82 8.72
N MET A 58 0.38 -2.82 9.14
CA MET A 58 1.15 -4.04 9.37
C MET A 58 0.48 -4.93 10.42
N GLU A 59 0.05 -4.36 11.54
CA GLU A 59 -0.62 -5.10 12.61
C GLU A 59 -1.97 -5.66 12.15
N GLU A 60 -2.80 -4.83 11.56
CA GLU A 60 -4.15 -5.23 11.14
C GLU A 60 -4.15 -6.32 10.08
N MET A 61 -3.21 -6.26 9.16
CA MET A 61 -3.16 -7.15 8.00
C MET A 61 -2.07 -8.22 8.10
N SER A 62 -1.36 -8.29 9.21
CA SER A 62 -0.27 -9.23 9.44
C SER A 62 0.75 -9.21 8.30
N ILE A 63 1.30 -8.04 8.03
CA ILE A 63 2.28 -7.85 6.97
C ILE A 63 3.68 -7.92 7.56
N SER A 64 4.51 -8.81 7.00
CA SER A 64 5.94 -8.88 7.29
C SER A 64 6.70 -8.02 6.30
N CYS A 65 7.78 -7.40 6.77
CA CYS A 65 8.64 -6.60 5.91
C CYS A 65 10.10 -6.91 6.23
N TYR A 66 10.88 -7.19 5.21
CA TYR A 66 12.31 -7.47 5.38
C TYR A 66 13.11 -6.89 4.23
N GLN A 67 14.41 -6.71 4.48
CA GLN A 67 15.33 -6.22 3.47
C GLN A 67 15.99 -7.39 2.75
N SER A 68 15.89 -7.41 1.42
CA SER A 68 16.57 -8.39 0.59
C SER A 68 18.05 -8.03 0.49
N ARG A 69 18.94 -9.03 0.63
CA ARG A 69 20.40 -8.84 0.57
C ARG A 69 21.05 -9.85 -0.35
N ASP A 70 22.15 -9.44 -0.99
CA ASP A 70 23.00 -10.33 -1.75
C ASP A 70 23.69 -11.30 -0.78
N PRO A 71 23.51 -12.63 -0.92
CA PRO A 71 24.14 -13.60 -0.02
C PRO A 71 25.68 -13.57 -0.08
N ALA A 72 26.26 -13.19 -1.23
CA ALA A 72 27.71 -13.17 -1.41
C ALA A 72 28.39 -11.94 -0.79
N THR A 73 27.76 -10.77 -0.86
CA THR A 73 28.34 -9.50 -0.42
C THR A 73 27.69 -8.90 0.81
N GLY A 74 26.47 -9.36 1.16
CA GLY A 74 25.65 -8.76 2.22
C GLY A 74 25.05 -7.43 1.84
N LYS A 75 25.22 -6.97 0.59
CA LYS A 75 24.69 -5.69 0.12
C LYS A 75 23.17 -5.73 0.03
N ALA A 76 22.52 -4.69 0.56
CA ALA A 76 21.07 -4.55 0.50
C ALA A 76 20.61 -4.20 -0.92
N PHE A 77 19.52 -4.86 -1.37
CA PHE A 77 18.90 -4.58 -2.66
C PHE A 77 17.65 -3.71 -2.51
N HIS A 78 16.63 -4.27 -1.89
CA HIS A 78 15.34 -3.62 -1.76
C HIS A 78 14.58 -4.18 -0.55
N TRP A 79 13.43 -3.60 -0.25
CA TRP A 79 12.54 -4.07 0.79
C TRP A 79 11.47 -4.97 0.20
N VAL A 80 11.02 -5.97 0.97
CA VAL A 80 9.97 -6.90 0.55
C VAL A 80 8.87 -6.90 1.61
N GLY A 81 7.63 -6.69 1.17
CA GLY A 81 6.45 -6.80 2.02
C GLY A 81 5.64 -8.03 1.65
N VAL A 82 5.19 -8.80 2.65
CA VAL A 82 4.39 -10.01 2.46
C VAL A 82 3.22 -10.02 3.44
N CYS A 83 2.01 -10.23 2.93
CA CYS A 83 0.84 -10.41 3.78
C CYS A 83 0.76 -11.87 4.24
N GLU A 84 0.87 -12.09 5.56
CA GLU A 84 0.88 -13.43 6.16
C GLU A 84 -0.51 -14.06 6.27
N LEU A 85 -1.58 -13.27 6.12
CA LEU A 85 -2.96 -13.78 6.15
C LEU A 85 -3.36 -14.52 4.88
N VAL A 86 -2.59 -14.34 3.81
CA VAL A 86 -2.82 -15.05 2.55
C VAL A 86 -2.26 -16.47 2.68
N ALA A 87 -2.98 -17.45 2.09
CA ALA A 87 -2.53 -18.84 2.10
C ALA A 87 -1.08 -18.95 1.60
N PRO A 88 -0.21 -19.78 2.23
CA PRO A 88 1.21 -19.83 1.89
C PRO A 88 1.50 -19.98 0.39
N GLY A 89 0.74 -20.79 -0.33
CA GLY A 89 0.92 -20.97 -1.78
C GLY A 89 0.51 -19.79 -2.63
N ARG A 90 -0.12 -18.76 -2.03
CA ARG A 90 -0.58 -17.55 -2.72
C ARG A 90 0.12 -16.29 -2.25
N ARG A 91 1.01 -16.41 -1.27
CA ARG A 91 1.76 -15.26 -0.77
C ARG A 91 2.70 -14.74 -1.84
N ARG A 92 2.72 -13.42 -1.99
CA ARG A 92 3.61 -12.74 -2.93
C ARG A 92 4.41 -11.68 -2.19
N GLY A 93 5.71 -11.65 -2.44
CA GLY A 93 6.58 -10.58 -1.96
C GLY A 93 6.48 -9.38 -2.89
N LEU A 94 6.07 -8.23 -2.35
CA LEU A 94 6.02 -6.98 -3.09
C LEU A 94 7.26 -6.17 -2.75
N ILE A 95 8.05 -5.85 -3.77
CA ILE A 95 9.33 -5.16 -3.59
C ILE A 95 9.21 -3.66 -3.76
N ALA A 96 10.05 -2.92 -3.05
CA ALA A 96 10.16 -1.46 -3.20
C ALA A 96 11.50 -1.00 -2.62
N ASP A 97 11.91 0.22 -2.98
CA ASP A 97 13.12 0.85 -2.42
C ASP A 97 12.90 1.36 -1.00
N ASN A 98 11.65 1.49 -0.59
CA ASN A 98 11.23 2.03 0.71
C ASN A 98 10.36 1.01 1.42
N PRO A 99 10.58 0.74 2.73
CA PRO A 99 9.80 -0.28 3.45
C PRO A 99 8.32 0.06 3.55
N MET A 100 7.94 1.33 3.72
CA MET A 100 6.53 1.71 3.79
C MET A 100 5.81 1.43 2.47
N VAL A 101 6.46 1.67 1.35
CA VAL A 101 5.90 1.36 0.02
C VAL A 101 5.73 -0.15 -0.15
N ALA A 102 6.72 -0.94 0.26
CA ALA A 102 6.63 -2.40 0.19
C ALA A 102 5.46 -2.94 1.03
N ILE A 103 5.29 -2.42 2.24
CA ILE A 103 4.19 -2.79 3.14
C ILE A 103 2.83 -2.43 2.51
N CYS A 104 2.71 -1.22 1.98
CA CYS A 104 1.48 -0.75 1.35
C CYS A 104 1.13 -1.59 0.11
N ARG A 105 2.10 -1.91 -0.73
CA ARG A 105 1.88 -2.78 -1.88
C ARG A 105 1.41 -4.18 -1.47
N ALA A 106 1.98 -4.74 -0.40
CA ALA A 106 1.55 -6.03 0.13
C ALA A 106 0.10 -5.97 0.62
N ALA A 107 -0.30 -4.89 1.29
CA ALA A 107 -1.66 -4.69 1.74
C ALA A 107 -2.65 -4.67 0.57
N VAL A 108 -2.34 -3.91 -0.48
CA VAL A 108 -3.16 -3.82 -1.68
C VAL A 108 -3.26 -5.17 -2.38
N GLN A 109 -2.15 -5.86 -2.55
CA GLN A 109 -2.10 -7.18 -3.20
C GLN A 109 -3.02 -8.18 -2.50
N SER A 110 -3.03 -8.19 -1.17
CA SER A 110 -3.80 -9.14 -0.38
C SER A 110 -5.30 -8.98 -0.53
N LYS A 111 -5.78 -7.76 -0.80
CA LYS A 111 -7.21 -7.44 -0.87
C LYS A 111 -7.71 -7.19 -2.28
N LEU A 112 -6.92 -6.54 -3.11
CA LEU A 112 -7.34 -6.09 -4.44
C LEU A 112 -6.66 -6.84 -5.59
N GLY A 113 -5.61 -7.62 -5.30
CA GLY A 113 -4.93 -8.42 -6.31
C GLY A 113 -3.84 -7.68 -7.06
N ASP A 114 -3.52 -8.17 -8.26
CA ASP A 114 -2.36 -7.73 -9.05
C ASP A 114 -2.56 -6.39 -9.76
N GLU A 115 -3.81 -5.98 -9.97
CA GLU A 115 -4.15 -4.72 -10.65
C GLU A 115 -5.23 -3.99 -9.86
N VAL A 116 -5.17 -2.67 -9.88
CA VAL A 116 -6.13 -1.79 -9.20
C VAL A 116 -6.55 -0.68 -10.14
N ASP A 117 -7.83 -0.33 -10.09
CA ASP A 117 -8.35 0.81 -10.85
C ASP A 117 -8.13 2.09 -10.03
N ILE A 118 -7.34 2.99 -10.59
CA ILE A 118 -6.94 4.24 -9.94
C ILE A 118 -7.54 5.43 -10.69
N PRO A 119 -8.17 6.41 -9.98
CA PRO A 119 -8.62 7.64 -10.62
C PRO A 119 -7.48 8.37 -11.32
N ASP A 120 -7.75 8.87 -12.53
CA ASP A 120 -6.72 9.53 -13.34
C ASP A 120 -6.07 10.73 -12.63
N GLU A 121 -6.82 11.41 -11.77
CA GLU A 121 -6.33 12.57 -11.01
C GLU A 121 -5.19 12.21 -10.04
N LEU A 122 -5.04 10.94 -9.70
CA LEU A 122 -4.02 10.47 -8.78
C LEU A 122 -2.80 9.85 -9.48
N ILE A 123 -2.80 9.84 -10.80
CA ILE A 123 -1.71 9.27 -11.59
C ILE A 123 -0.81 10.40 -12.09
N ASP A 124 0.46 10.26 -11.84
CA ASP A 124 1.47 11.23 -12.28
C ASP A 124 1.84 11.05 -13.77
#